data_f4d014d763c1fb5f36d52900b7d1d6b9
#
_entry.id   f4d014d763c1fb5f36d52900b7d1d6b9
#
_cell.length_a   1.000
_cell.length_b   1.000
_cell.length_c   1.000
_cell.angle_alpha   90.00
_cell.angle_beta   90.00
_cell.angle_gamma   90.00
#
_symmetry.space_group_name_H-M   'P 1'
#
loop_
_entity.id
_entity.type
_entity.pdbx_description
1 polymer ?
#
loop_
_entity_poly.entity_id
_entity_poly.type
_entity_poly.pdbx_seq_one_letter_code
_entity_poly.pdbx_strand_id
1 'polypeptide(L)'
;MGWTFYNSSGQQLRATADKAATQAEMEAASSTTAYVTPGRAQHHPGVVKASVRIASAGTIESNDYNVASITDTATGNRTIVWDVDFDNEFYAVASTNSTNDSVFARHTTFAAGSVVLQVVNAANSALADSGTSTIAVGVQV
;
A
#
# COMPACT_ATOMS: atom_id res chain seq x y z
N MET A 1 -31.17 -22.75 -8.56
CA MET A 1 -32.43 -22.51 -7.83
C MET A 1 -32.23 -21.23 -7.03
N GLY A 2 -33.05 -20.20 -7.27
CA GLY A 2 -32.97 -18.96 -6.49
C GLY A 2 -34.01 -19.03 -5.35
N TRP A 3 -33.60 -18.59 -4.17
CA TRP A 3 -34.50 -18.47 -3.02
C TRP A 3 -35.14 -17.08 -3.05
N THR A 4 -36.47 -17.04 -2.89
CA THR A 4 -37.22 -15.80 -2.79
C THR A 4 -37.66 -15.62 -1.34
N PHE A 5 -37.28 -14.54 -0.71
CA PHE A 5 -37.66 -14.19 0.65
C PHE A 5 -38.85 -13.22 0.63
N TYR A 6 -39.76 -13.36 1.61
CA TYR A 6 -40.91 -12.48 1.80
C TYR A 6 -40.88 -11.89 3.22
N ASN A 7 -41.29 -10.62 3.38
CA ASN A 7 -41.45 -10.03 4.69
C ASN A 7 -42.78 -10.56 5.33
N SER A 8 -43.01 -10.18 6.59
CA SER A 8 -44.22 -10.58 7.33
C SER A 8 -45.54 -10.08 6.70
N SER A 9 -45.49 -9.13 5.77
CA SER A 9 -46.61 -8.59 5.01
C SER A 9 -46.80 -9.28 3.65
N GLY A 10 -46.06 -10.36 3.36
CA GLY A 10 -46.11 -11.09 2.11
C GLY A 10 -45.51 -10.35 0.91
N GLN A 11 -44.82 -9.26 1.13
CA GLN A 11 -44.07 -8.58 0.07
C GLN A 11 -42.75 -9.32 -0.18
N GLN A 12 -42.51 -9.62 -1.45
CA GLN A 12 -41.22 -10.15 -1.86
C GLN A 12 -40.12 -9.20 -1.41
N LEU A 13 -39.28 -9.67 -0.49
CA LEU A 13 -38.00 -9.01 -0.24
C LEU A 13 -37.18 -9.24 -1.52
N ARG A 14 -37.27 -8.34 -2.46
CA ARG A 14 -36.22 -8.22 -3.43
C ARG A 14 -35.01 -7.81 -2.62
N ALA A 15 -34.10 -8.73 -2.41
CA ALA A 15 -32.70 -8.30 -2.34
C ALA A 15 -32.51 -7.48 -3.61
N THR A 16 -32.55 -6.18 -3.53
CA THR A 16 -31.92 -5.34 -4.55
C THR A 16 -30.55 -5.99 -4.66
N ALA A 17 -30.28 -6.63 -5.79
CA ALA A 17 -29.04 -7.38 -5.97
C ALA A 17 -27.93 -6.41 -5.55
N ASP A 18 -27.35 -6.67 -4.38
CA ASP A 18 -26.33 -5.80 -3.84
C ASP A 18 -25.28 -5.76 -4.91
N LYS A 19 -25.15 -4.61 -5.55
CA LYS A 19 -24.25 -4.41 -6.65
C LYS A 19 -22.85 -4.33 -6.06
N ALA A 20 -21.94 -5.13 -6.57
CA ALA A 20 -20.53 -4.96 -6.22
C ALA A 20 -20.06 -3.54 -6.60
N ALA A 21 -19.37 -2.88 -5.70
CA ALA A 21 -18.79 -1.57 -5.96
C ALA A 21 -17.91 -1.61 -7.21
N THR A 22 -18.02 -0.60 -8.05
CA THR A 22 -17.10 -0.38 -9.15
C THR A 22 -15.76 0.18 -8.63
N GLN A 23 -14.71 0.15 -9.42
CA GLN A 23 -13.45 0.78 -9.08
C GLN A 23 -13.63 2.27 -8.78
N ALA A 24 -14.35 3.01 -9.64
CA ALA A 24 -14.60 4.44 -9.44
C ALA A 24 -15.39 4.74 -8.15
N GLU A 25 -16.36 3.88 -7.77
CA GLU A 25 -17.09 4.02 -6.50
C GLU A 25 -16.17 3.77 -5.29
N MET A 26 -15.18 2.86 -5.41
CA MET A 26 -14.18 2.60 -4.37
C MET A 26 -13.20 3.77 -4.22
N GLU A 27 -12.69 4.28 -5.33
CA GLU A 27 -11.76 5.43 -5.34
C GLU A 27 -12.41 6.71 -4.80
N ALA A 28 -13.69 6.93 -5.14
CA ALA A 28 -14.46 8.07 -4.65
C ALA A 28 -15.02 7.88 -3.23
N ALA A 29 -14.99 6.66 -2.67
CA ALA A 29 -15.63 6.28 -1.41
C ALA A 29 -17.10 6.78 -1.30
N SER A 30 -17.84 6.77 -2.41
CA SER A 30 -19.13 7.48 -2.55
C SER A 30 -20.36 6.58 -2.40
N SER A 31 -20.24 5.27 -2.60
CA SER A 31 -21.38 4.36 -2.52
C SER A 31 -21.69 3.93 -1.09
N THR A 32 -22.96 4.04 -0.68
CA THR A 32 -23.46 3.58 0.62
C THR A 32 -24.26 2.27 0.51
N THR A 33 -24.44 1.74 -0.70
CA THR A 33 -25.33 0.59 -0.97
C THR A 33 -24.62 -0.56 -1.70
N ALA A 34 -23.45 -0.33 -2.28
CA ALA A 34 -22.67 -1.37 -2.93
C ALA A 34 -21.81 -2.14 -1.93
N TYR A 35 -21.71 -3.45 -2.09
CA TYR A 35 -20.78 -4.25 -1.29
C TYR A 35 -19.38 -4.27 -1.92
N VAL A 36 -18.38 -4.42 -1.07
CA VAL A 36 -16.97 -4.47 -1.48
C VAL A 36 -16.56 -5.93 -1.66
N THR A 37 -16.04 -6.27 -2.83
CA THR A 37 -15.39 -7.56 -3.05
C THR A 37 -13.89 -7.46 -2.74
N PRO A 38 -13.21 -8.58 -2.41
CA PRO A 38 -11.77 -8.58 -2.17
C PRO A 38 -10.96 -7.92 -3.30
N GLY A 39 -11.30 -8.20 -4.57
CA GLY A 39 -10.64 -7.61 -5.72
C GLY A 39 -10.93 -6.11 -5.91
N ARG A 40 -11.96 -5.57 -5.27
CA ARG A 40 -12.28 -4.14 -5.32
C ARG A 40 -11.72 -3.37 -4.12
N ALA A 41 -11.49 -4.05 -3.01
CA ALA A 41 -10.92 -3.42 -1.81
C ALA A 41 -9.59 -2.72 -2.10
N GLN A 42 -8.77 -3.31 -2.95
CA GLN A 42 -7.48 -2.74 -3.35
C GLN A 42 -7.57 -1.37 -4.05
N HIS A 43 -8.71 -1.00 -4.63
CA HIS A 43 -8.88 0.31 -5.29
C HIS A 43 -9.25 1.42 -4.30
N HIS A 44 -9.50 1.11 -3.04
CA HIS A 44 -9.74 2.14 -2.04
C HIS A 44 -8.44 2.88 -1.69
N PRO A 45 -8.39 4.23 -1.77
CA PRO A 45 -7.15 5.00 -1.59
C PRO A 45 -6.51 4.86 -0.19
N GLY A 46 -7.31 4.52 0.82
CA GLY A 46 -6.83 4.32 2.20
C GLY A 46 -6.30 2.92 2.52
N VAL A 47 -6.29 2.00 1.56
CA VAL A 47 -5.74 0.65 1.76
C VAL A 47 -4.26 0.65 1.49
N VAL A 48 -3.49 -0.04 2.35
CA VAL A 48 -2.06 -0.27 2.12
C VAL A 48 -1.86 -1.03 0.81
N LYS A 49 -1.08 -0.46 -0.10
CA LYS A 49 -0.80 -1.00 -1.44
C LYS A 49 0.51 -1.76 -1.53
N ALA A 50 1.44 -1.43 -0.67
CA ALA A 50 2.71 -2.14 -0.56
C ALA A 50 3.21 -2.10 0.88
N SER A 51 3.90 -3.14 1.29
CA SER A 51 4.59 -3.20 2.57
C SER A 51 5.84 -4.05 2.46
N VAL A 52 6.91 -3.64 3.13
CA VAL A 52 8.15 -4.39 3.17
C VAL A 52 8.93 -4.08 4.44
N ARG A 53 9.60 -5.10 4.95
CA ARG A 53 10.65 -4.95 5.95
C ARG A 53 12.01 -5.24 5.31
N ILE A 54 12.91 -4.28 5.44
CA ILE A 54 14.24 -4.30 4.83
C ILE A 54 15.28 -4.41 5.95
N ALA A 55 16.15 -5.38 5.84
CA ALA A 55 17.30 -5.54 6.74
C ALA A 55 18.30 -4.38 6.58
N SER A 56 19.18 -4.20 7.55
CA SER A 56 20.28 -3.22 7.44
C SER A 56 21.21 -3.48 6.25
N ALA A 57 21.31 -4.72 5.80
CA ALA A 57 22.05 -5.11 4.59
C ALA A 57 21.31 -4.82 3.26
N GLY A 58 20.14 -4.17 3.28
CA GLY A 58 19.40 -3.85 2.06
C GLY A 58 18.57 -5.00 1.48
N THR A 59 18.46 -6.13 2.16
CA THR A 59 17.68 -7.29 1.72
C THR A 59 16.28 -7.29 2.32
N ILE A 60 15.31 -7.86 1.60
CA ILE A 60 13.97 -8.11 2.14
C ILE A 60 14.07 -9.17 3.25
N GLU A 61 13.55 -8.86 4.44
CA GLU A 61 13.57 -9.82 5.55
C GLU A 61 12.46 -10.87 5.43
N SER A 62 11.21 -10.44 5.27
CA SER A 62 10.05 -11.33 5.07
C SER A 62 8.76 -10.52 4.96
N ASN A 63 7.66 -11.20 4.57
CA ASN A 63 6.30 -10.63 4.55
C ASN A 63 6.19 -9.34 3.73
N ASP A 64 6.86 -9.26 2.61
CA ASP A 64 6.65 -8.20 1.63
C ASP A 64 5.31 -8.40 0.91
N TYR A 65 4.70 -7.30 0.55
CA TYR A 65 3.49 -7.25 -0.27
C TYR A 65 3.67 -6.19 -1.35
N ASN A 66 3.47 -6.58 -2.61
CA ASN A 66 3.61 -5.72 -3.78
C ASN A 66 4.99 -5.04 -3.89
N VAL A 67 6.05 -5.80 -3.64
CA VAL A 67 7.44 -5.36 -3.80
C VAL A 67 8.19 -6.34 -4.69
N ALA A 68 8.58 -5.92 -5.87
CA ALA A 68 9.31 -6.73 -6.84
C ALA A 68 10.78 -6.92 -6.44
N SER A 69 11.42 -5.85 -5.96
CA SER A 69 12.83 -5.91 -5.56
C SER A 69 13.25 -4.72 -4.70
N ILE A 70 14.37 -4.90 -3.99
CA ILE A 70 15.13 -3.84 -3.35
C ILE A 70 16.52 -3.81 -4.01
N THR A 71 16.96 -2.64 -4.41
CA THR A 71 18.34 -2.43 -4.87
C THR A 71 19.06 -1.53 -3.86
N ASP A 72 20.07 -2.06 -3.19
CA ASP A 72 20.99 -1.28 -2.36
C ASP A 72 22.01 -0.60 -3.29
N THR A 73 21.90 0.71 -3.42
CA THR A 73 22.74 1.48 -4.34
C THR A 73 23.96 2.10 -3.67
N ALA A 74 23.91 2.34 -2.38
CA ALA A 74 24.99 2.85 -1.55
C ALA A 74 24.56 2.82 -0.07
N THR A 75 25.50 3.00 0.86
CA THR A 75 25.21 3.12 2.29
C THR A 75 23.97 3.98 2.54
N GLY A 76 22.98 3.41 3.18
CA GLY A 76 21.71 4.07 3.53
C GLY A 76 20.86 4.53 2.35
N ASN A 77 21.14 4.10 1.13
CA ASN A 77 20.41 4.52 -0.06
C ASN A 77 19.90 3.32 -0.86
N ARG A 78 18.58 3.14 -0.90
CA ARG A 78 17.93 1.96 -1.46
C ARG A 78 16.81 2.36 -2.39
N THR A 79 16.66 1.64 -3.50
CA THR A 79 15.50 1.75 -4.38
C THR A 79 14.56 0.59 -4.10
N ILE A 80 13.31 0.89 -3.75
CA ILE A 80 12.22 -0.07 -3.65
C ILE A 80 11.48 -0.04 -4.98
N VAL A 81 11.35 -1.19 -5.64
CA VAL A 81 10.60 -1.35 -6.89
C VAL A 81 9.29 -2.09 -6.57
N TRP A 82 8.17 -1.54 -7.03
CA TRP A 82 6.86 -2.12 -6.84
C TRP A 82 6.60 -3.26 -7.83
N ASP A 83 5.81 -4.25 -7.44
CA ASP A 83 5.38 -5.35 -8.31
C ASP A 83 4.20 -4.92 -9.20
N VAL A 84 3.29 -4.13 -8.63
CA VAL A 84 2.23 -3.41 -9.34
C VAL A 84 2.45 -1.92 -9.15
N ASP A 85 2.60 -1.20 -10.25
CA ASP A 85 2.89 0.23 -10.24
C ASP A 85 1.74 1.05 -9.64
N PHE A 86 2.08 2.20 -9.08
CA PHE A 86 1.10 3.26 -8.81
C PHE A 86 0.73 3.98 -10.11
N ASP A 87 -0.43 4.62 -10.13
CA ASP A 87 -0.90 5.38 -11.30
C ASP A 87 0.06 6.53 -11.68
N ASN A 88 0.73 7.09 -10.69
CA ASN A 88 1.70 8.18 -10.85
C ASN A 88 2.64 8.26 -9.64
N GLU A 89 3.50 9.29 -9.58
CA GLU A 89 4.45 9.53 -8.47
C GLU A 89 3.82 10.16 -7.21
N PHE A 90 2.52 10.48 -7.21
CA PHE A 90 1.85 11.19 -6.10
C PHE A 90 1.21 10.27 -5.06
N TYR A 91 1.86 9.18 -4.74
CA TYR A 91 1.45 8.29 -3.64
C TYR A 91 2.20 8.61 -2.34
N ALA A 92 1.65 8.20 -1.21
CA ALA A 92 2.28 8.40 0.09
C ALA A 92 3.05 7.17 0.54
N VAL A 93 4.24 7.41 1.11
CA VAL A 93 5.09 6.36 1.70
C VAL A 93 5.44 6.77 3.12
N ALA A 94 5.34 5.82 4.05
CA ALA A 94 5.81 5.97 5.41
C ALA A 94 6.81 4.87 5.74
N SER A 95 7.92 5.25 6.36
CA SER A 95 8.93 4.31 6.82
C SER A 95 9.35 4.60 8.24
N THR A 96 9.64 3.54 8.99
CA THR A 96 10.23 3.60 10.33
C THR A 96 11.52 2.80 10.36
N ASN A 97 12.46 3.21 11.20
CA ASN A 97 13.63 2.40 11.48
C ASN A 97 13.28 1.28 12.44
N SER A 98 13.90 0.12 12.23
CA SER A 98 13.65 -1.07 13.05
C SER A 98 14.85 -1.51 13.89
N THR A 99 16.01 -0.90 13.71
CA THR A 99 17.25 -1.36 14.36
C THR A 99 18.10 -0.28 15.01
N ASN A 100 17.82 1.00 14.80
CA ASN A 100 18.65 2.09 15.37
C ASN A 100 17.83 3.36 15.59
N ASP A 101 17.76 3.83 16.81
CA ASP A 101 17.01 5.03 17.23
C ASP A 101 17.68 6.36 16.81
N SER A 102 18.96 6.32 16.43
CA SER A 102 19.71 7.50 16.03
C SER A 102 19.63 7.83 14.53
N VAL A 103 18.79 7.14 13.79
CA VAL A 103 18.60 7.34 12.36
C VAL A 103 17.12 7.54 12.03
N PHE A 104 16.86 8.25 10.93
CA PHE A 104 15.49 8.40 10.38
C PHE A 104 15.46 8.03 8.91
N ALA A 105 14.31 7.56 8.46
CA ALA A 105 14.05 7.25 7.07
C ALA A 105 13.42 8.47 6.37
N ARG A 106 13.84 8.74 5.14
CA ARG A 106 13.22 9.72 4.25
C ARG A 106 13.08 9.14 2.83
N HIS A 107 12.16 9.67 2.07
CA HIS A 107 11.97 9.31 0.67
C HIS A 107 12.35 10.50 -0.20
N THR A 108 13.03 10.26 -1.31
CA THR A 108 13.60 11.36 -2.12
C THR A 108 13.10 11.37 -3.56
N THR A 109 13.13 10.24 -4.24
CA THR A 109 12.73 10.15 -5.64
C THR A 109 11.53 9.22 -5.74
N PHE A 110 10.41 9.73 -6.25
CA PHE A 110 9.20 8.98 -6.50
C PHE A 110 9.03 8.78 -8.01
N ALA A 111 8.66 7.58 -8.39
CA ALA A 111 8.19 7.23 -9.73
C ALA A 111 7.03 6.25 -9.57
N ALA A 112 6.18 6.09 -10.57
CA ALA A 112 5.04 5.16 -10.49
C ALA A 112 5.46 3.76 -10.04
N GLY A 113 6.56 3.22 -10.57
CA GLY A 113 7.06 1.88 -10.28
C GLY A 113 8.09 1.78 -9.14
N SER A 114 8.49 2.90 -8.49
CA SER A 114 9.55 2.83 -7.49
C SER A 114 9.64 4.05 -6.59
N VAL A 115 10.32 3.88 -5.44
CA VAL A 115 10.69 4.98 -4.55
C VAL A 115 12.12 4.80 -4.04
N VAL A 116 12.85 5.91 -3.91
CA VAL A 116 14.17 5.91 -3.25
C VAL A 116 13.99 6.21 -1.77
N LEU A 117 14.39 5.24 -0.95
CA LEU A 117 14.46 5.33 0.50
C LEU A 117 15.89 5.69 0.90
N GLN A 118 16.05 6.71 1.73
CA GLN A 118 17.31 7.06 2.37
C GLN A 118 17.18 6.93 3.89
N VAL A 119 18.18 6.34 4.50
CA VAL A 119 18.34 6.29 5.96
C VAL A 119 19.47 7.24 6.36
N VAL A 120 19.16 8.14 7.26
CA VAL A 120 20.05 9.26 7.60
C VAL A 120 20.31 9.27 9.10
N ASN A 121 21.57 9.39 9.48
CA ASN A 121 21.96 9.58 10.87
C ASN A 121 21.55 10.97 11.36
N ALA A 122 20.82 11.03 12.47
CA ALA A 122 20.27 12.26 13.02
C ALA A 122 21.37 13.23 13.53
N ALA A 123 22.51 12.71 13.96
CA ALA A 123 23.56 13.53 14.56
C ALA A 123 24.40 14.32 13.54
N ASN A 124 24.62 13.77 12.34
CA ASN A 124 25.55 14.36 11.36
C ASN A 124 25.00 14.40 9.92
N SER A 125 23.73 14.02 9.72
CA SER A 125 23.07 13.96 8.41
C SER A 125 23.75 13.05 7.38
N ALA A 126 24.68 12.18 7.80
CA ALA A 126 25.29 11.19 6.94
C ALA A 126 24.35 10.04 6.66
N LEU A 127 24.45 9.41 5.49
CA LEU A 127 23.72 8.19 5.19
C LEU A 127 24.25 7.03 6.05
N ALA A 128 23.37 6.16 6.51
CA ALA A 128 23.69 5.03 7.39
C ALA A 128 22.83 3.81 7.05
N ASP A 129 23.41 2.63 7.12
CA ASP A 129 22.66 1.39 6.96
C ASP A 129 21.88 1.08 8.24
N SER A 130 20.57 0.91 8.09
CA SER A 130 19.68 0.47 9.16
C SER A 130 18.49 -0.30 8.58
N GLY A 131 17.93 -1.20 9.35
CA GLY A 131 16.70 -1.88 8.99
C GLY A 131 15.52 -0.91 8.99
N THR A 132 14.60 -1.08 8.06
CA THR A 132 13.42 -0.23 7.93
C THR A 132 12.16 -1.05 7.68
N SER A 133 11.03 -0.54 8.14
CA SER A 133 9.71 -1.03 7.74
C SER A 133 9.01 0.07 6.96
N THR A 134 8.51 -0.27 5.78
CA THR A 134 7.93 0.69 4.82
C THR A 134 6.55 0.24 4.40
N ILE A 135 5.62 1.19 4.34
CA ILE A 135 4.29 1.00 3.73
C ILE A 135 4.04 2.09 2.68
N ALA A 136 3.24 1.77 1.67
CA ALA A 136 2.80 2.74 0.67
C ALA A 136 1.29 2.67 0.45
N VAL A 137 0.67 3.84 0.21
CA VAL A 137 -0.75 4.01 -0.08
C VAL A 137 -0.93 4.95 -1.27
N GLY A 138 -1.93 4.68 -2.09
CA GLY A 138 -2.21 5.46 -3.30
C GLY A 138 -3.13 4.71 -4.25
N VAL A 139 -3.27 5.21 -5.47
CA VAL A 139 -3.99 4.53 -6.56
C VAL A 139 -3.00 3.70 -7.36
N GLN A 140 -3.33 2.44 -7.62
CA GLN A 140 -2.55 1.54 -8.48
C GLN A 140 -3.27 1.32 -9.81
N VAL A 141 -2.51 1.10 -10.88
CA VAL A 141 -3.02 0.80 -12.22
C VAL A 141 -3.52 -0.64 -12.35
#